data_2896199da06326b40319956844c31578
#
_entry.id   2896199da06326b40319956844c31578
#
_cell.length_a   1.000
_cell.length_b   1.000
_cell.length_c   1.000
_cell.angle_alpha   90.00
_cell.angle_beta   90.00
_cell.angle_gamma   90.00
#
_symmetry.space_group_name_H-M   'P 1'
#
loop_
_entity.id
_entity.type
_entity.pdbx_description
1 polymer ?
#
loop_
_entity_poly.entity_id
_entity_poly.type
_entity_poly.pdbx_seq_one_letter_code
_entity_poly.pdbx_strand_id
1 'polypeptide(L)'
;MNPKITDWRGKRVWLVGASAGIGAAMAQELARRGARLALSARSAGKLKALAIADALLLPCDATDTASLAAARKGLLAAWGGVDLVVYLAGDYVPMRAGDFDLAVAERVVAVNFNGAMRLAATVLQDLQPGGGIAFVASVAGYRGLPKALCYGPGKAALIHFAEVLHVDLAAQGIGVWVINPGFVATQLTAQNDFAMPALL
;
A
#
# COMPACT_ATOMS: atom_id res chain seq x y z
N MET A 1 20.91 1.48 5.97
CA MET A 1 20.56 1.30 4.54
C MET A 1 19.57 0.15 4.45
N ASN A 2 18.49 0.28 3.68
CA ASN A 2 17.52 -0.80 3.50
C ASN A 2 18.17 -2.07 2.92
N PRO A 3 17.75 -3.27 3.36
CA PRO A 3 18.21 -4.52 2.76
C PRO A 3 17.85 -4.58 1.28
N LYS A 4 18.74 -5.13 0.46
CA LYS A 4 18.48 -5.28 -0.98
C LYS A 4 17.73 -6.59 -1.22
N ILE A 5 16.58 -6.51 -1.89
CA ILE A 5 15.85 -7.69 -2.38
C ILE A 5 16.23 -7.88 -3.85
N THR A 6 17.15 -8.79 -4.11
CA THR A 6 17.68 -9.06 -5.47
C THR A 6 17.02 -10.25 -6.14
N ASP A 7 16.44 -11.17 -5.38
CA ASP A 7 15.72 -12.34 -5.87
C ASP A 7 14.34 -12.42 -5.19
N TRP A 8 13.31 -12.57 -6.01
CA TRP A 8 11.92 -12.65 -5.57
C TRP A 8 11.41 -14.08 -5.43
N ARG A 9 12.15 -15.08 -5.95
CA ARG A 9 11.74 -16.49 -5.93
C ARG A 9 11.53 -16.98 -4.51
N GLY A 10 10.30 -17.44 -4.23
CA GLY A 10 9.91 -17.94 -2.92
C GLY A 10 9.73 -16.87 -1.84
N LYS A 11 10.00 -15.58 -2.10
CA LYS A 11 9.73 -14.48 -1.15
C LYS A 11 8.24 -14.36 -0.89
N ARG A 12 7.87 -14.33 0.39
CA ARG A 12 6.49 -14.19 0.86
C ARG A 12 6.12 -12.71 0.91
N VAL A 13 5.30 -12.26 -0.03
CA VAL A 13 4.93 -10.85 -0.16
C VAL A 13 3.44 -10.67 0.07
N TRP A 14 3.08 -9.81 1.02
CA TRP A 14 1.69 -9.44 1.28
C TRP A 14 1.39 -8.07 0.69
N LEU A 15 0.45 -7.99 -0.26
CA LEU A 15 0.00 -6.76 -0.92
C LEU A 15 -1.37 -6.35 -0.40
N VAL A 16 -1.46 -5.21 0.29
CA VAL A 16 -2.72 -4.63 0.78
C VAL A 16 -3.15 -3.49 -0.15
N GLY A 17 -4.25 -3.68 -0.88
CA GLY A 17 -4.70 -2.82 -1.97
C GLY A 17 -4.38 -3.41 -3.35
N ALA A 18 -4.36 -4.75 -3.48
CA ALA A 18 -3.92 -5.47 -4.66
C ALA A 18 -4.92 -5.53 -5.82
N SER A 19 -6.19 -5.11 -5.63
CA SER A 19 -7.28 -5.46 -6.57
C SER A 19 -7.34 -4.63 -7.85
N ALA A 20 -6.56 -3.57 -7.99
CA ALA A 20 -6.59 -2.68 -9.16
C ALA A 20 -5.30 -1.85 -9.27
N GLY A 21 -5.13 -1.18 -10.42
CA GLY A 21 -4.06 -0.21 -10.66
C GLY A 21 -2.66 -0.73 -10.33
N ILE A 22 -1.87 0.07 -9.63
CA ILE A 22 -0.49 -0.28 -9.25
C ILE A 22 -0.43 -1.59 -8.47
N GLY A 23 -1.40 -1.84 -7.57
CA GLY A 23 -1.43 -3.07 -6.77
C GLY A 23 -1.61 -4.32 -7.61
N ALA A 24 -2.50 -4.30 -8.60
CA ALA A 24 -2.72 -5.41 -9.51
C ALA A 24 -1.50 -5.65 -10.43
N ALA A 25 -0.92 -4.58 -10.97
CA ALA A 25 0.28 -4.67 -11.80
C ALA A 25 1.48 -5.21 -11.02
N MET A 26 1.68 -4.73 -9.77
CA MET A 26 2.72 -5.23 -8.88
C MET A 26 2.52 -6.71 -8.54
N ALA A 27 1.28 -7.14 -8.28
CA ALA A 27 0.97 -8.54 -8.02
C ALA A 27 1.34 -9.43 -9.20
N GLN A 28 0.98 -9.06 -10.41
CA GLN A 28 1.32 -9.79 -11.63
C GLN A 28 2.84 -9.87 -11.84
N GLU A 29 3.55 -8.76 -11.69
CA GLU A 29 5.00 -8.72 -11.92
C GLU A 29 5.76 -9.54 -10.84
N LEU A 30 5.35 -9.46 -9.57
CA LEU A 30 5.96 -10.26 -8.51
C LEU A 30 5.69 -11.75 -8.67
N ALA A 31 4.47 -12.13 -9.12
CA ALA A 31 4.16 -13.51 -9.48
C ALA A 31 5.06 -14.02 -10.61
N ARG A 32 5.25 -13.23 -11.68
CA ARG A 32 6.14 -13.54 -12.79
C ARG A 32 7.59 -13.73 -12.34
N ARG A 33 8.01 -13.04 -11.27
CA ARG A 33 9.35 -13.18 -10.65
C ARG A 33 9.43 -14.32 -9.63
N GLY A 34 8.37 -15.09 -9.45
CA GLY A 34 8.35 -16.26 -8.57
C GLY A 34 8.13 -15.96 -7.08
N ALA A 35 7.63 -14.78 -6.74
CA ALA A 35 7.22 -14.49 -5.36
C ALA A 35 5.95 -15.28 -4.98
N ARG A 36 5.84 -15.65 -3.71
CA ARG A 36 4.60 -16.17 -3.10
C ARG A 36 3.77 -14.97 -2.65
N LEU A 37 2.52 -14.86 -3.15
CA LEU A 37 1.72 -13.67 -2.95
C LEU A 37 0.54 -13.92 -2.01
N ALA A 38 0.38 -13.06 -1.00
CA ALA A 38 -0.87 -12.83 -0.28
C ALA A 38 -1.47 -11.52 -0.79
N LEU A 39 -2.73 -11.55 -1.19
CA LEU A 39 -3.41 -10.43 -1.82
C LEU A 39 -4.61 -10.01 -1.00
N SER A 40 -4.65 -8.73 -0.62
CA SER A 40 -5.72 -8.15 0.16
C SER A 40 -6.34 -6.94 -0.52
N ALA A 41 -7.65 -6.89 -0.48
CA ALA A 41 -8.52 -5.75 -0.81
C ALA A 41 -9.93 -6.06 -0.28
N ARG A 42 -10.82 -5.07 -0.26
CA ARG A 42 -12.20 -5.26 0.19
C ARG A 42 -12.98 -6.29 -0.64
N SER A 43 -12.77 -6.32 -1.96
CA SER A 43 -13.49 -7.19 -2.88
C SER A 43 -12.74 -8.48 -3.15
N ALA A 44 -13.19 -9.60 -2.57
CA ALA A 44 -12.68 -10.93 -2.86
C ALA A 44 -12.83 -11.29 -4.35
N GLY A 45 -13.93 -10.88 -4.99
CA GLY A 45 -14.16 -11.12 -6.42
C GLY A 45 -13.12 -10.46 -7.32
N LYS A 46 -12.74 -9.19 -7.02
CA LYS A 46 -11.68 -8.50 -7.77
C LYS A 46 -10.30 -9.12 -7.55
N LEU A 47 -10.00 -9.63 -6.34
CA LEU A 47 -8.76 -10.35 -6.08
C LEU A 47 -8.70 -11.66 -6.87
N LYS A 48 -9.78 -12.42 -6.88
CA LYS A 48 -9.89 -13.68 -7.67
C LYS A 48 -9.76 -13.42 -9.17
N ALA A 49 -10.30 -12.31 -9.66
CA ALA A 49 -10.22 -11.93 -11.07
C ALA A 49 -8.79 -11.61 -11.56
N LEU A 50 -7.81 -11.40 -10.67
CA LEU A 50 -6.40 -11.26 -11.06
C LEU A 50 -5.81 -12.57 -11.60
N ALA A 51 -6.45 -13.70 -11.32
CA ALA A 51 -6.08 -15.04 -11.81
C ALA A 51 -4.60 -15.41 -11.55
N ILE A 52 -4.03 -14.94 -10.42
CA ILE A 52 -2.66 -15.27 -10.02
C ILE A 52 -2.68 -16.64 -9.37
N ALA A 53 -1.96 -17.60 -9.98
CA ALA A 53 -1.87 -18.96 -9.46
C ALA A 53 -1.27 -18.98 -8.07
N ASP A 54 -1.79 -19.85 -7.20
CA ASP A 54 -1.30 -20.08 -5.83
C ASP A 54 -1.29 -18.85 -4.91
N ALA A 55 -1.93 -17.75 -5.32
CA ALA A 55 -2.03 -16.57 -4.47
C ALA A 55 -2.98 -16.84 -3.29
N LEU A 56 -2.51 -16.51 -2.09
CA LEU A 56 -3.32 -16.52 -0.88
C LEU A 56 -4.24 -15.28 -0.87
N LEU A 57 -5.53 -15.48 -1.05
CA LEU A 57 -6.50 -14.38 -1.04
C LEU A 57 -6.98 -14.13 0.39
N LEU A 58 -6.70 -12.93 0.91
CA LEU A 58 -7.02 -12.48 2.26
C LEU A 58 -7.84 -11.18 2.17
N PRO A 59 -9.14 -11.25 1.83
CA PRO A 59 -9.96 -10.05 1.75
C PRO A 59 -9.96 -9.29 3.07
N CYS A 60 -9.68 -7.98 3.03
CA CYS A 60 -9.74 -7.13 4.22
C CYS A 60 -10.05 -5.67 3.87
N ASP A 61 -10.59 -4.95 4.85
CA ASP A 61 -10.68 -3.50 4.83
C ASP A 61 -9.49 -2.90 5.60
N ALA A 62 -8.67 -2.11 4.91
CA ALA A 62 -7.51 -1.46 5.53
C ALA A 62 -7.88 -0.39 6.57
N THR A 63 -9.14 0.06 6.59
CA THR A 63 -9.65 1.01 7.60
C THR A 63 -10.16 0.33 8.87
N ASP A 64 -10.22 -1.00 8.88
CA ASP A 64 -10.67 -1.81 10.01
C ASP A 64 -9.51 -2.66 10.56
N THR A 65 -9.13 -2.38 11.80
CA THR A 65 -8.04 -3.09 12.51
C THR A 65 -8.35 -4.57 12.71
N ALA A 66 -9.60 -4.93 13.00
CA ALA A 66 -9.98 -6.33 13.19
C ALA A 66 -9.91 -7.11 11.89
N SER A 67 -10.28 -6.49 10.77
CA SER A 67 -10.16 -7.06 9.42
C SER A 67 -8.70 -7.30 9.04
N LEU A 68 -7.80 -6.35 9.31
CA LEU A 68 -6.36 -6.51 9.10
C LEU A 68 -5.78 -7.62 9.98
N ALA A 69 -6.16 -7.69 11.25
CA ALA A 69 -5.71 -8.73 12.17
C ALA A 69 -6.16 -10.13 11.72
N ALA A 70 -7.37 -10.27 11.21
CA ALA A 70 -7.88 -11.53 10.65
C ALA A 70 -7.08 -11.95 9.42
N ALA A 71 -6.79 -11.02 8.50
CA ALA A 71 -5.96 -11.27 7.32
C ALA A 71 -4.53 -11.70 7.72
N ARG A 72 -3.90 -11.00 8.67
CA ARG A 72 -2.60 -11.38 9.23
C ARG A 72 -2.62 -12.80 9.81
N LYS A 73 -3.66 -13.13 10.60
CA LYS A 73 -3.80 -14.48 11.17
C LYS A 73 -3.84 -15.56 10.09
N GLY A 74 -4.60 -15.32 9.02
CA GLY A 74 -4.65 -16.23 7.86
C GLY A 74 -3.30 -16.37 7.15
N LEU A 75 -2.58 -15.26 6.98
CA LEU A 75 -1.25 -15.24 6.38
C LEU A 75 -0.25 -16.06 7.21
N LEU A 76 -0.19 -15.83 8.53
CA LEU A 76 0.71 -16.53 9.42
C LEU A 76 0.39 -18.03 9.53
N ALA A 77 -0.89 -18.38 9.53
CA ALA A 77 -1.32 -19.80 9.52
C ALA A 77 -0.88 -20.51 8.22
N ALA A 78 -0.91 -19.83 7.09
CA ALA A 78 -0.53 -20.42 5.80
C ALA A 78 1.00 -20.47 5.58
N TRP A 79 1.75 -19.49 6.08
CA TRP A 79 3.16 -19.30 5.71
C TRP A 79 4.14 -19.24 6.90
N GLY A 80 3.65 -19.08 8.12
CA GLY A 80 4.48 -18.93 9.32
C GLY A 80 5.24 -17.59 9.42
N GLY A 81 5.08 -16.69 8.46
CA GLY A 81 5.76 -15.40 8.43
C GLY A 81 5.63 -14.68 7.09
N VAL A 82 6.21 -13.49 6.98
CA VAL A 82 6.20 -12.65 5.78
C VAL A 82 7.55 -11.97 5.59
N ASP A 83 8.01 -11.83 4.35
CA ASP A 83 9.29 -11.21 4.05
C ASP A 83 9.11 -9.74 3.64
N LEU A 84 8.01 -9.40 2.97
CA LEU A 84 7.67 -8.01 2.61
C LEU A 84 6.17 -7.78 2.71
N VAL A 85 5.79 -6.68 3.35
CA VAL A 85 4.41 -6.18 3.34
C VAL A 85 4.37 -4.88 2.55
N VAL A 86 3.41 -4.73 1.64
CA VAL A 86 3.28 -3.51 0.83
C VAL A 86 1.88 -2.91 1.01
N TYR A 87 1.82 -1.66 1.45
CA TYR A 87 0.59 -0.89 1.52
C TYR A 87 0.37 -0.12 0.22
N LEU A 88 -0.65 -0.51 -0.53
CA LEU A 88 -1.03 0.08 -1.82
C LEU A 88 -2.46 0.65 -1.79
N ALA A 89 -3.20 0.42 -0.70
CA ALA A 89 -4.56 0.95 -0.61
C ALA A 89 -4.53 2.49 -0.65
N GLY A 90 -5.41 3.05 -1.45
CA GLY A 90 -5.53 4.49 -1.61
C GLY A 90 -6.93 4.88 -2.04
N ASP A 91 -7.34 6.06 -1.64
CA ASP A 91 -8.56 6.73 -2.08
C ASP A 91 -8.22 8.15 -2.50
N TYR A 92 -8.86 8.63 -3.55
CA TYR A 92 -8.70 9.99 -4.06
C TYR A 92 -10.04 10.53 -4.50
N VAL A 93 -10.38 11.68 -3.98
CA VAL A 93 -11.52 12.49 -4.43
C VAL A 93 -10.99 13.88 -4.71
N PRO A 94 -11.11 14.38 -5.95
CA PRO A 94 -10.74 15.74 -6.28
C PRO A 94 -11.49 16.73 -5.38
N MET A 95 -10.77 17.59 -4.66
CA MET A 95 -11.36 18.54 -3.71
C MET A 95 -10.55 19.83 -3.64
N ARG A 96 -11.23 20.96 -3.65
CA ARG A 96 -10.67 22.31 -3.45
C ARG A 96 -11.16 22.90 -2.14
N ALA A 97 -10.55 24.01 -1.70
CA ALA A 97 -10.98 24.70 -0.48
C ALA A 97 -12.42 25.21 -0.54
N GLY A 98 -12.90 25.58 -1.74
CA GLY A 98 -14.26 26.09 -1.92
C GLY A 98 -15.37 25.03 -1.89
N ASP A 99 -15.01 23.76 -2.06
CA ASP A 99 -15.92 22.60 -2.06
C ASP A 99 -15.51 21.57 -0.98
N PHE A 100 -14.97 22.07 0.15
CA PHE A 100 -14.47 21.24 1.22
C PHE A 100 -15.60 20.44 1.89
N ASP A 101 -15.51 19.13 1.78
CA ASP A 101 -16.38 18.15 2.46
C ASP A 101 -15.56 17.37 3.50
N LEU A 102 -15.84 17.63 4.78
CA LEU A 102 -15.11 17.03 5.88
C LEU A 102 -15.27 15.50 5.92
N ALA A 103 -16.46 14.97 5.66
CA ALA A 103 -16.70 13.52 5.71
C ALA A 103 -15.93 12.78 4.60
N VAL A 104 -15.86 13.38 3.42
CA VAL A 104 -15.02 12.88 2.32
C VAL A 104 -13.53 12.97 2.67
N ALA A 105 -13.11 14.08 3.28
CA ALA A 105 -11.72 14.29 3.71
C ALA A 105 -11.27 13.24 4.73
N GLU A 106 -12.08 12.99 5.76
CA GLU A 106 -11.83 11.98 6.78
C GLU A 106 -11.72 10.57 6.18
N ARG A 107 -12.61 10.22 5.25
CA ARG A 107 -12.55 8.94 4.53
C ARG A 107 -11.25 8.80 3.72
N VAL A 108 -10.86 9.85 2.99
CA VAL A 108 -9.61 9.85 2.21
C VAL A 108 -8.40 9.66 3.13
N VAL A 109 -8.34 10.38 4.25
CA VAL A 109 -7.27 10.24 5.24
C VAL A 109 -7.29 8.87 5.91
N ALA A 110 -8.48 8.35 6.23
CA ALA A 110 -8.64 7.02 6.83
C ALA A 110 -8.02 5.91 5.97
N VAL A 111 -8.19 5.98 4.65
CA VAL A 111 -7.57 5.01 3.73
C VAL A 111 -6.09 5.32 3.52
N ASN A 112 -5.72 6.57 3.14
CA ASN A 112 -4.37 6.86 2.66
C ASN A 112 -3.31 6.88 3.76
N PHE A 113 -3.68 7.18 5.01
CA PHE A 113 -2.75 7.30 6.12
C PHE A 113 -3.10 6.39 7.31
N ASN A 114 -4.30 6.51 7.88
CA ASN A 114 -4.65 5.73 9.07
C ASN A 114 -4.63 4.22 8.81
N GLY A 115 -5.04 3.78 7.61
CA GLY A 115 -4.96 2.37 7.20
C GLY A 115 -3.53 1.85 7.13
N ALA A 116 -2.59 2.68 6.66
CA ALA A 116 -1.17 2.33 6.64
C ALA A 116 -0.59 2.19 8.05
N MET A 117 -0.96 3.10 8.97
CA MET A 117 -0.57 2.98 10.40
C MET A 117 -1.14 1.72 11.03
N ARG A 118 -2.43 1.40 10.78
CA ARG A 118 -3.06 0.17 11.29
C ARG A 118 -2.35 -1.08 10.77
N LEU A 119 -2.04 -1.11 9.47
CA LEU A 119 -1.28 -2.22 8.89
C LEU A 119 0.09 -2.36 9.55
N ALA A 120 0.85 -1.26 9.67
CA ALA A 120 2.15 -1.28 10.33
C ALA A 120 2.03 -1.82 11.77
N ALA A 121 1.13 -1.28 12.58
CA ALA A 121 0.89 -1.75 13.94
C ALA A 121 0.51 -3.26 14.01
N THR A 122 -0.13 -3.76 12.96
CA THR A 122 -0.54 -5.17 12.87
C THR A 122 0.63 -6.09 12.56
N VAL A 123 1.64 -5.66 11.78
CA VAL A 123 2.66 -6.57 11.20
C VAL A 123 4.08 -6.35 11.69
N LEU A 124 4.39 -5.21 12.35
CA LEU A 124 5.79 -4.88 12.70
C LEU A 124 6.49 -5.97 13.49
N GLN A 125 5.80 -6.66 14.39
CA GLN A 125 6.38 -7.76 15.18
C GLN A 125 6.65 -9.06 14.38
N ASP A 126 6.13 -9.18 13.16
CA ASP A 126 6.31 -10.35 12.30
C ASP A 126 7.47 -10.15 11.30
N LEU A 127 7.91 -8.90 11.13
CA LEU A 127 8.98 -8.58 10.21
C LEU A 127 10.32 -9.07 10.77
N GLN A 128 11.13 -9.63 9.89
CA GLN A 128 12.43 -10.20 10.25
C GLN A 128 13.56 -9.42 9.55
N PRO A 129 14.79 -9.46 10.08
CA PRO A 129 15.97 -8.92 9.41
C PRO A 129 16.06 -9.41 7.95
N GLY A 130 16.33 -8.50 7.03
CA GLY A 130 16.34 -8.78 5.58
C GLY A 130 15.01 -8.65 4.88
N GLY A 131 13.90 -8.54 5.62
CA GLY A 131 12.56 -8.21 5.14
C GLY A 131 12.16 -6.78 5.47
N GLY A 132 10.84 -6.46 5.39
CA GLY A 132 10.35 -5.16 5.80
C GLY A 132 8.96 -4.77 5.30
N ILE A 133 8.71 -3.47 5.30
CA ILE A 133 7.44 -2.88 4.89
C ILE A 133 7.65 -1.77 3.85
N ALA A 134 6.77 -1.70 2.87
CA ALA A 134 6.77 -0.66 1.84
C ALA A 134 5.42 0.08 1.80
N PHE A 135 5.48 1.38 1.55
CA PHE A 135 4.30 2.23 1.43
C PHE A 135 4.29 2.90 0.05
N VAL A 136 3.15 2.82 -0.63
CA VAL A 136 2.93 3.57 -1.87
C VAL A 136 2.28 4.90 -1.52
N ALA A 137 3.11 5.94 -1.48
CA ALA A 137 2.70 7.32 -1.26
C ALA A 137 2.37 8.01 -2.61
N SER A 138 2.90 9.19 -2.85
CA SER A 138 2.73 9.94 -4.11
C SER A 138 3.66 11.15 -4.12
N VAL A 139 4.02 11.64 -5.30
CA VAL A 139 4.64 12.97 -5.47
C VAL A 139 3.77 14.11 -4.93
N ALA A 140 2.45 13.91 -4.83
CA ALA A 140 1.53 14.84 -4.17
C ALA A 140 1.81 15.02 -2.67
N GLY A 141 2.60 14.14 -2.05
CA GLY A 141 3.05 14.28 -0.67
C GLY A 141 4.24 15.24 -0.51
N TYR A 142 4.96 15.55 -1.58
CA TYR A 142 6.09 16.49 -1.52
C TYR A 142 5.67 17.95 -1.67
N ARG A 143 4.56 18.20 -2.36
CA ARG A 143 4.11 19.54 -2.70
C ARG A 143 2.61 19.60 -2.89
N GLY A 144 1.98 20.70 -2.50
CA GLY A 144 0.56 20.93 -2.78
C GLY A 144 0.28 20.90 -4.28
N LEU A 145 -0.68 20.08 -4.68
CA LEU A 145 -1.18 19.97 -6.05
C LEU A 145 -2.64 20.42 -6.10
N PRO A 146 -3.10 20.98 -7.25
CA PRO A 146 -4.51 21.32 -7.45
C PRO A 146 -5.41 20.11 -7.18
N LYS A 147 -6.56 20.35 -6.54
CA LYS A 147 -7.56 19.32 -6.21
C LYS A 147 -7.11 18.20 -5.28
N ALA A 148 -5.93 18.31 -4.67
CA ALA A 148 -5.38 17.30 -3.77
C ALA A 148 -5.51 17.69 -2.29
N LEU A 149 -6.55 18.49 -1.92
CA LEU A 149 -6.68 19.11 -0.59
C LEU A 149 -6.51 18.14 0.58
N CYS A 150 -7.05 16.94 0.49
CA CYS A 150 -6.95 15.92 1.55
C CYS A 150 -6.01 14.76 1.18
N TYR A 151 -5.88 14.49 -0.11
CA TYR A 151 -5.01 13.44 -0.62
C TYR A 151 -3.52 13.76 -0.39
N GLY A 152 -3.08 14.96 -0.79
CA GLY A 152 -1.70 15.42 -0.64
C GLY A 152 -1.21 15.37 0.81
N PRO A 153 -1.90 16.01 1.76
CA PRO A 153 -1.56 15.93 3.18
C PRO A 153 -1.51 14.50 3.73
N GLY A 154 -2.45 13.63 3.33
CA GLY A 154 -2.43 12.21 3.72
C GLY A 154 -1.19 11.47 3.20
N LYS A 155 -0.75 11.76 1.97
CA LYS A 155 0.48 11.19 1.39
C LYS A 155 1.75 11.79 2.00
N ALA A 156 1.75 13.07 2.37
CA ALA A 156 2.85 13.71 3.11
C ALA A 156 3.03 13.07 4.50
N ALA A 157 1.94 12.88 5.23
CA ALA A 157 1.96 12.18 6.51
C ALA A 157 2.49 10.75 6.38
N LEU A 158 2.11 10.02 5.31
CA LEU A 158 2.59 8.67 5.05
C LEU A 158 4.09 8.62 4.76
N ILE A 159 4.62 9.60 4.01
CA ILE A 159 6.07 9.73 3.75
C ILE A 159 6.81 9.90 5.07
N HIS A 160 6.40 10.89 5.87
CA HIS A 160 7.05 11.18 7.14
C HIS A 160 6.97 10.00 8.14
N PHE A 161 5.81 9.34 8.21
CA PHE A 161 5.64 8.14 9.03
C PHE A 161 6.63 7.03 8.64
N ALA A 162 6.81 6.80 7.35
CA ALA A 162 7.75 5.79 6.85
C ALA A 162 9.21 6.18 7.13
N GLU A 163 9.56 7.47 7.08
CA GLU A 163 10.90 7.96 7.45
C GLU A 163 11.22 7.68 8.92
N VAL A 164 10.28 7.96 9.83
CA VAL A 164 10.43 7.66 11.26
C VAL A 164 10.57 6.15 11.49
N LEU A 165 9.69 5.34 10.88
CA LEU A 165 9.81 3.88 10.96
C LEU A 165 11.17 3.37 10.45
N HIS A 166 11.71 3.97 9.39
CA HIS A 166 13.02 3.59 8.88
C HIS A 166 14.14 3.84 9.92
N VAL A 167 14.09 4.96 10.61
CA VAL A 167 15.06 5.29 11.67
C VAL A 167 14.98 4.25 12.79
N ASP A 168 13.77 3.92 13.24
CA ASP A 168 13.55 2.99 14.36
C ASP A 168 13.92 1.54 14.04
N LEU A 169 13.70 1.10 12.79
CA LEU A 169 13.86 -0.30 12.37
C LEU A 169 15.22 -0.60 11.73
N ALA A 170 15.98 0.42 11.35
CA ALA A 170 17.25 0.25 10.63
C ALA A 170 18.27 -0.60 11.40
N ALA A 171 18.38 -0.40 12.73
CA ALA A 171 19.28 -1.16 13.59
C ALA A 171 18.88 -2.65 13.70
N GLN A 172 17.63 -2.99 13.43
CA GLN A 172 17.10 -4.34 13.42
C GLN A 172 17.26 -5.04 12.06
N GLY A 173 17.82 -4.34 11.06
CA GLY A 173 17.96 -4.87 9.70
C GLY A 173 16.63 -5.03 8.96
N ILE A 174 15.57 -4.36 9.42
CA ILE A 174 14.24 -4.33 8.80
C ILE A 174 14.15 -3.14 7.86
N GLY A 175 13.78 -3.39 6.61
CA GLY A 175 13.66 -2.36 5.58
C GLY A 175 12.34 -1.61 5.66
N VAL A 176 12.41 -0.30 5.40
CA VAL A 176 11.22 0.53 5.16
C VAL A 176 11.41 1.28 3.85
N TRP A 177 10.48 1.11 2.92
CA TRP A 177 10.55 1.75 1.61
C TRP A 177 9.34 2.65 1.39
N VAL A 178 9.57 3.78 0.74
CA VAL A 178 8.51 4.66 0.23
C VAL A 178 8.61 4.70 -1.29
N ILE A 179 7.50 4.44 -1.95
CA ILE A 179 7.36 4.53 -3.39
C ILE A 179 6.47 5.74 -3.66
N ASN A 180 6.99 6.73 -4.38
CA ASN A 180 6.27 7.96 -4.68
C ASN A 180 5.98 8.06 -6.19
N PRO A 181 4.91 7.41 -6.70
CA PRO A 181 4.56 7.51 -8.11
C PRO A 181 4.16 8.93 -8.48
N GLY A 182 4.45 9.30 -9.74
CA GLY A 182 3.81 10.40 -10.42
C GLY A 182 2.41 10.01 -10.89
N PHE A 183 2.01 10.47 -12.07
CA PHE A 183 0.76 10.05 -12.68
C PHE A 183 0.92 8.67 -13.33
N VAL A 184 0.11 7.73 -12.87
CA VAL A 184 0.04 6.36 -13.42
C VAL A 184 -1.38 6.13 -13.91
N ALA A 185 -1.55 5.60 -15.13
CA ALA A 185 -2.85 5.33 -15.73
C ALA A 185 -3.63 4.28 -14.91
N THR A 186 -4.50 4.73 -14.04
CA THR A 186 -5.31 3.92 -13.13
C THR A 186 -6.72 4.49 -13.01
N GLN A 187 -7.65 3.72 -12.43
CA GLN A 187 -8.97 4.26 -12.09
C GLN A 187 -8.93 5.47 -11.14
N LEU A 188 -7.88 5.57 -10.32
CA LEU A 188 -7.70 6.68 -9.40
C LEU A 188 -7.38 7.97 -10.17
N THR A 189 -6.47 7.93 -11.12
CA THR A 189 -6.06 9.08 -11.94
C THR A 189 -7.05 9.42 -13.05
N ALA A 190 -7.90 8.48 -13.46
CA ALA A 190 -8.98 8.73 -14.42
C ALA A 190 -10.04 9.75 -13.92
N GLN A 191 -10.03 10.08 -12.62
CA GLN A 191 -10.89 11.14 -12.04
C GLN A 191 -10.35 12.55 -12.27
N ASN A 192 -9.14 12.70 -12.79
CA ASN A 192 -8.54 14.00 -13.07
C ASN A 192 -9.08 14.56 -14.38
N ASP A 193 -9.43 15.84 -14.36
CA ASP A 193 -9.90 16.64 -15.51
C ASP A 193 -8.84 17.65 -16.00
N PHE A 194 -7.58 17.41 -15.69
CA PHE A 194 -6.45 18.24 -16.08
C PHE A 194 -5.36 17.43 -16.75
N ALA A 195 -4.49 18.10 -17.52
CA ALA A 195 -3.36 17.45 -18.16
C ALA A 195 -2.40 16.85 -17.12
N MET A 196 -2.10 15.57 -17.24
CA MET A 196 -1.19 14.84 -16.38
C MET A 196 0.15 14.67 -17.09
N PRO A 197 1.17 15.46 -16.76
CA PRO A 197 2.47 15.33 -17.39
C PRO A 197 3.12 13.99 -17.02
N ALA A 198 3.84 13.38 -17.97
CA ALA A 198 4.53 12.11 -17.78
C ALA A 198 3.60 10.99 -17.21
N LEU A 199 2.39 10.87 -17.75
CA LEU A 199 1.48 9.76 -17.42
C LEU A 199 2.11 8.43 -17.89
N LEU A 200 2.30 7.50 -16.96
CA LEU A 200 2.85 6.15 -17.15
C LEU A 200 1.74 5.11 -17.31
#